data_1433cee8030f6b0118fe62b1d83b00eb
#
_entry.id   1433cee8030f6b0118fe62b1d83b00eb
#
_cell.length_a   1.000
_cell.length_b   1.000
_cell.length_c   1.000
_cell.angle_alpha   90.00
_cell.angle_beta   90.00
_cell.angle_gamma   90.00
#
_symmetry.space_group_name_H-M   'P 1'
#
loop_
_entity.id
_entity.type
_entity.pdbx_description
1 polymer ?
#
loop_
_entity_poly.entity_id
_entity_poly.type
_entity_poly.pdbx_seq_one_letter_code
_entity_poly.pdbx_strand_id
1 'polypeptide(L)'
;MKTKFKILCLCLGIFLISQPIYAQVDFNKRPDDDLGNYEDAYQEHFFEALKQKGIENYQRSIDALLKCIKIDDSDPVLYFELGKNYKKLKNFGAAEDALKEAISKSPQNEWFLDELYDVYMQQNDVDNALKTVKELVKFHPDYKQDLANLYTEAKKYKSALKILDELDAEFGYNEERDFLRNRIYDITGDDDERIENLEERVSSNPEDEDSYLRLIYRYSESGETEKAFEAAKSLLKSNPESQLVHLALYKFYLEKKKTDQALNSMKIVLTSPIIKPEAKAKVLNDFVSFVSKNPEYEPQLVEITALIDDNKSEKTLNELAQYHLKVGDKEKALGYYEQILEVNPNDFNTIKDVLLLRLDLNKDDEVVKLSNETLELYPAQAILYLVNGVANTKLNQPKKAIESLEMGMDFVIDDKAMLSDFYIQLSKAYELTNNITKSEAFAKKAEALSKEQ
;
A
#
# COMPACT_ATOMS: atom_id res chain seq x y z
N MET A 1 58.80 -21.07 55.29
CA MET A 1 59.57 -19.83 55.10
C MET A 1 59.36 -19.16 53.73
N LYS A 2 59.19 -19.90 52.67
CA LYS A 2 59.08 -19.30 51.31
C LYS A 2 57.73 -18.50 51.06
N THR A 3 56.67 -18.83 51.77
CA THR A 3 55.32 -18.11 51.59
C THR A 3 55.30 -16.80 52.36
N LYS A 4 55.92 -16.70 53.51
CA LYS A 4 55.99 -15.45 54.32
C LYS A 4 56.83 -14.37 53.62
N PHE A 5 57.89 -14.79 52.90
CA PHE A 5 58.73 -13.87 52.15
C PHE A 5 58.05 -13.29 50.91
N LYS A 6 57.17 -14.07 50.24
CA LYS A 6 56.39 -13.59 49.12
C LYS A 6 55.33 -12.57 49.53
N ILE A 7 54.69 -12.72 50.67
CA ILE A 7 53.70 -11.75 51.20
C ILE A 7 54.40 -10.47 51.65
N LEU A 8 55.61 -10.54 52.23
CA LEU A 8 56.40 -9.39 52.63
C LEU A 8 56.82 -8.56 51.39
N CYS A 9 57.23 -9.19 50.30
CA CYS A 9 57.57 -8.53 49.04
C CYS A 9 56.36 -7.92 48.38
N LEU A 10 55.18 -8.55 48.48
CA LEU A 10 53.90 -7.98 47.94
C LEU A 10 53.45 -6.76 48.74
N CYS A 11 53.57 -6.76 50.06
CA CYS A 11 53.28 -5.61 50.91
C CYS A 11 54.25 -4.44 50.73
N LEU A 12 55.56 -4.70 50.48
CA LEU A 12 56.52 -3.65 50.15
C LEU A 12 56.28 -3.06 48.75
N GLY A 13 55.83 -3.85 47.77
CA GLY A 13 55.50 -3.41 46.42
C GLY A 13 54.26 -2.47 46.41
N ILE A 14 53.29 -2.72 47.27
CA ILE A 14 52.08 -1.86 47.39
C ILE A 14 52.38 -0.53 48.08
N PHE A 15 53.40 -0.51 49.01
CA PHE A 15 53.78 0.73 49.69
C PHE A 15 54.64 1.66 48.84
N LEU A 16 55.23 1.17 47.73
CA LEU A 16 55.99 2.00 46.79
C LEU A 16 55.13 2.64 45.69
N ILE A 17 53.85 2.22 45.56
CA ILE A 17 52.94 2.75 44.52
C ILE A 17 52.04 3.86 45.10
N SER A 18 51.98 4.06 46.40
CA SER A 18 51.21 5.12 47.06
C SER A 18 52.01 6.40 47.28
N GLN A 19 52.66 6.91 46.24
CA GLN A 19 53.03 8.31 46.26
C GLN A 19 51.79 9.13 46.00
N PRO A 20 51.36 10.03 46.91
CA PRO A 20 50.29 10.96 46.57
C PRO A 20 50.83 11.85 45.46
N ILE A 21 50.30 11.66 44.26
CA ILE A 21 50.42 12.67 43.20
C ILE A 21 49.64 13.87 43.68
N TYR A 22 50.28 14.80 44.32
CA TYR A 22 49.74 16.12 44.54
C TYR A 22 49.73 16.84 43.19
N ALA A 23 48.68 16.58 42.42
CA ALA A 23 48.29 17.52 41.38
C ALA A 23 47.59 18.68 42.08
N GLN A 24 48.32 19.41 42.92
CA GLN A 24 47.86 20.75 43.32
C GLN A 24 48.09 21.63 42.10
N VAL A 25 46.99 21.89 41.39
CA VAL A 25 46.93 23.06 40.53
C VAL A 25 47.08 24.26 41.47
N ASP A 26 48.23 24.89 41.43
CA ASP A 26 48.46 26.15 42.16
C ASP A 26 47.65 27.23 41.47
N PHE A 27 46.45 27.47 41.98
CA PHE A 27 45.56 28.50 41.50
C PHE A 27 46.11 29.92 41.63
N ASN A 28 47.25 30.10 42.34
CA ASN A 28 47.96 31.38 42.47
C ASN A 28 49.12 31.49 41.49
N LYS A 29 49.49 30.40 40.81
CA LYS A 29 50.46 30.49 39.74
C LYS A 29 49.73 31.08 38.53
N ARG A 30 50.03 32.31 38.20
CA ARG A 30 49.61 32.86 36.91
C ARG A 30 50.17 31.91 35.84
N PRO A 31 49.37 31.51 34.85
CA PRO A 31 49.88 30.74 33.71
C PRO A 31 51.11 31.48 33.17
N ASP A 32 52.24 30.80 33.05
CA ASP A 32 53.45 31.34 32.40
C ASP A 32 53.33 31.31 30.86
N ASP A 33 52.15 31.03 30.37
CA ASP A 33 51.77 31.31 29.01
C ASP A 33 51.56 32.81 28.93
N ASP A 34 52.58 33.48 28.42
CA ASP A 34 52.52 34.89 28.04
C ASP A 34 51.53 35.08 26.88
N LEU A 35 50.27 34.70 27.13
CA LEU A 35 49.12 35.15 26.37
C LEU A 35 48.84 36.65 26.66
N GLY A 36 49.87 37.30 27.21
CA GLY A 36 49.85 38.71 27.55
C GLY A 36 49.70 39.54 26.33
N ASN A 37 48.60 40.32 26.29
CA ASN A 37 48.40 41.49 25.47
C ASN A 37 48.50 41.37 23.94
N TYR A 38 48.57 40.16 23.37
CA TYR A 38 48.21 39.94 21.96
C TYR A 38 46.70 39.88 21.89
N GLU A 39 46.07 41.00 21.58
CA GLU A 39 44.72 41.01 21.04
C GLU A 39 44.78 40.25 19.73
N ASP A 40 44.57 38.95 19.79
CA ASP A 40 44.34 38.16 18.56
C ASP A 40 42.93 38.45 18.08
N ALA A 41 42.82 39.60 17.40
CA ALA A 41 41.56 40.07 16.85
C ALA A 41 40.90 39.01 15.91
N TYR A 42 41.72 38.16 15.32
CA TYR A 42 41.20 37.02 14.51
C TYR A 42 40.46 36.03 15.40
N GLN A 43 41.09 35.55 16.48
CA GLN A 43 40.47 34.58 17.40
C GLN A 43 39.24 35.17 18.07
N GLU A 44 39.28 36.41 18.52
CA GLU A 44 38.13 37.09 19.12
C GLU A 44 36.93 37.15 18.15
N HIS A 45 37.17 37.54 16.90
CA HIS A 45 36.12 37.58 15.89
C HIS A 45 35.59 36.17 15.52
N PHE A 46 36.48 35.21 15.47
CA PHE A 46 36.07 33.83 15.18
C PHE A 46 35.20 33.22 16.29
N PHE A 47 35.61 33.36 17.55
CA PHE A 47 34.80 32.91 18.68
C PHE A 47 33.49 33.69 18.81
N GLU A 48 33.46 34.97 18.51
CA GLU A 48 32.22 35.75 18.45
C GLU A 48 31.31 35.22 17.34
N ALA A 49 31.85 34.88 16.18
CA ALA A 49 31.08 34.26 15.09
C ALA A 49 30.41 32.96 15.52
N LEU A 50 31.17 32.05 16.12
CA LEU A 50 30.65 30.77 16.61
C LEU A 50 29.59 30.96 17.71
N LYS A 51 29.82 31.89 18.63
CA LYS A 51 28.85 32.23 19.68
C LYS A 51 27.55 32.79 19.08
N GLN A 52 27.63 33.73 18.14
CA GLN A 52 26.47 34.31 17.49
C GLN A 52 25.70 33.26 16.66
N LYS A 53 26.39 32.34 15.98
CA LYS A 53 25.79 31.18 15.32
C LYS A 53 25.08 30.26 16.30
N GLY A 54 25.70 29.98 17.49
CA GLY A 54 25.12 29.13 18.51
C GLY A 54 23.83 29.66 19.13
N ILE A 55 23.62 30.99 19.09
CA ILE A 55 22.37 31.66 19.51
C ILE A 55 21.49 32.03 18.30
N GLU A 56 21.74 31.43 17.13
CA GLU A 56 20.99 31.60 15.88
C GLU A 56 20.99 33.05 15.34
N ASN A 57 21.93 33.88 15.76
CA ASN A 57 22.11 35.22 15.24
C ASN A 57 23.04 35.21 14.02
N TYR A 58 22.56 34.57 12.95
CA TYR A 58 23.36 34.26 11.76
C TYR A 58 23.93 35.50 11.08
N GLN A 59 23.20 36.63 11.07
CA GLN A 59 23.73 37.86 10.47
C GLN A 59 24.96 38.39 11.22
N ARG A 60 24.93 38.45 12.57
CA ARG A 60 26.09 38.87 13.35
C ARG A 60 27.26 37.90 13.27
N SER A 61 26.96 36.59 13.12
CA SER A 61 27.97 35.58 12.84
C SER A 61 28.70 35.86 11.52
N ILE A 62 27.94 36.18 10.46
CA ILE A 62 28.47 36.55 9.14
C ILE A 62 29.37 37.81 9.29
N ASP A 63 28.89 38.85 9.96
CA ASP A 63 29.67 40.11 10.15
C ASP A 63 30.99 39.83 10.85
N ALA A 64 31.03 38.94 11.85
CA ALA A 64 32.24 38.56 12.57
C ALA A 64 33.17 37.70 11.67
N LEU A 65 32.67 36.73 10.89
CA LEU A 65 33.46 35.95 9.93
C LEU A 65 34.09 36.81 8.86
N LEU A 66 33.37 37.82 8.35
CA LEU A 66 33.90 38.78 7.37
C LEU A 66 35.03 39.65 7.94
N LYS A 67 35.05 39.90 9.26
CA LYS A 67 36.17 40.55 9.92
C LYS A 67 37.40 39.61 10.00
N CYS A 68 37.19 38.33 10.30
CA CYS A 68 38.27 37.34 10.26
C CYS A 68 38.90 37.26 8.86
N ILE A 69 38.11 37.20 7.83
CA ILE A 69 38.56 37.13 6.43
C ILE A 69 39.36 38.39 6.01
N LYS A 70 39.03 39.54 6.54
CA LYS A 70 39.81 40.78 6.33
C LYS A 70 41.19 40.74 6.97
N ILE A 71 41.37 39.95 8.02
CA ILE A 71 42.66 39.79 8.73
C ILE A 71 43.46 38.70 8.04
N ASP A 72 42.87 37.55 7.82
CA ASP A 72 43.45 36.41 7.13
C ASP A 72 42.35 35.65 6.41
N ASP A 73 42.46 35.58 5.10
CA ASP A 73 41.49 34.90 4.23
C ASP A 73 41.93 33.49 3.84
N SER A 74 43.04 33.00 4.36
CA SER A 74 43.63 31.71 3.97
C SER A 74 42.88 30.50 4.48
N ASP A 75 42.15 30.61 5.61
CA ASP A 75 41.45 29.52 6.28
C ASP A 75 40.12 29.18 5.56
N PRO A 76 40.02 27.98 4.93
CA PRO A 76 38.78 27.54 4.28
C PRO A 76 37.59 27.42 5.24
N VAL A 77 37.84 27.21 6.54
CA VAL A 77 36.76 27.05 7.55
C VAL A 77 35.94 28.34 7.68
N LEU A 78 36.54 29.53 7.51
CA LEU A 78 35.80 30.78 7.54
C LEU A 78 34.72 30.84 6.47
N TYR A 79 35.04 30.42 5.26
CA TYR A 79 34.13 30.39 4.12
C TYR A 79 33.07 29.31 4.28
N PHE A 80 33.46 28.16 4.82
CA PHE A 80 32.50 27.10 5.16
C PHE A 80 31.48 27.57 6.19
N GLU A 81 31.92 28.21 7.27
CA GLU A 81 31.02 28.77 8.30
C GLU A 81 30.16 29.91 7.74
N LEU A 82 30.70 30.73 6.85
CA LEU A 82 29.92 31.75 6.10
C LEU A 82 28.80 31.07 5.28
N GLY A 83 29.13 30.04 4.52
CA GLY A 83 28.16 29.30 3.69
C GLY A 83 27.03 28.77 4.54
N LYS A 84 27.34 28.15 5.69
CA LYS A 84 26.33 27.64 6.64
C LYS A 84 25.41 28.72 7.19
N ASN A 85 25.96 29.88 7.55
CA ASN A 85 25.16 30.99 8.06
C ASN A 85 24.27 31.59 6.97
N TYR A 86 24.78 31.77 5.75
CA TYR A 86 23.99 32.25 4.63
C TYR A 86 22.87 31.26 4.27
N LYS A 87 23.15 29.95 4.29
CA LYS A 87 22.13 28.91 4.09
C LYS A 87 20.99 29.02 5.11
N LYS A 88 21.31 29.20 6.39
CA LYS A 88 20.32 29.43 7.47
C LYS A 88 19.44 30.65 7.23
N LEU A 89 20.01 31.71 6.64
CA LEU A 89 19.28 32.92 6.23
C LEU A 89 18.57 32.74 4.86
N LYS A 90 18.65 31.58 4.26
CA LYS A 90 18.12 31.27 2.91
C LYS A 90 18.69 32.14 1.80
N ASN A 91 19.87 32.74 2.05
CA ASN A 91 20.63 33.44 1.02
C ASN A 91 21.54 32.45 0.30
N PHE A 92 20.91 31.62 -0.55
CA PHE A 92 21.57 30.48 -1.17
C PHE A 92 22.67 30.88 -2.13
N GLY A 93 22.52 32.00 -2.85
CA GLY A 93 23.59 32.49 -3.75
C GLY A 93 24.88 32.81 -2.99
N ALA A 94 24.79 33.59 -1.89
CA ALA A 94 25.94 33.87 -1.06
C ALA A 94 26.49 32.62 -0.35
N ALA A 95 25.61 31.67 0.00
CA ALA A 95 26.04 30.39 0.56
C ALA A 95 26.85 29.58 -0.43
N GLU A 96 26.38 29.49 -1.68
CA GLU A 96 27.08 28.83 -2.78
C GLU A 96 28.46 29.44 -3.04
N ASP A 97 28.53 30.77 -3.15
CA ASP A 97 29.79 31.47 -3.40
C ASP A 97 30.82 31.22 -2.28
N ALA A 98 30.37 31.30 -1.02
CA ALA A 98 31.23 31.04 0.13
C ALA A 98 31.71 29.59 0.18
N LEU A 99 30.81 28.61 -0.06
CA LEU A 99 31.19 27.19 -0.06
C LEU A 99 32.12 26.83 -1.22
N LYS A 100 31.93 27.42 -2.40
CA LYS A 100 32.86 27.25 -3.51
C LYS A 100 34.25 27.80 -3.19
N GLU A 101 34.34 28.92 -2.48
CA GLU A 101 35.61 29.45 -2.02
C GLU A 101 36.26 28.51 -1.00
N ALA A 102 35.49 27.96 -0.03
CA ALA A 102 36.01 26.94 0.88
C ALA A 102 36.56 25.73 0.17
N ILE A 103 35.84 25.21 -0.82
CA ILE A 103 36.24 24.06 -1.66
C ILE A 103 37.48 24.41 -2.48
N SER A 104 37.59 25.63 -3.05
CA SER A 104 38.76 26.04 -3.80
C SER A 104 40.06 26.02 -2.99
N LYS A 105 39.94 26.38 -1.71
CA LYS A 105 41.06 26.38 -0.75
C LYS A 105 41.38 24.99 -0.20
N SER A 106 40.40 24.11 -0.12
CA SER A 106 40.56 22.73 0.35
C SER A 106 39.67 21.74 -0.44
N PRO A 107 40.12 21.37 -1.67
CA PRO A 107 39.29 20.58 -2.60
C PRO A 107 38.97 19.15 -2.14
N GLN A 108 39.71 18.62 -1.19
CA GLN A 108 39.52 17.26 -0.68
C GLN A 108 38.69 17.20 0.62
N ASN A 109 38.15 18.33 1.04
CA ASN A 109 37.30 18.36 2.22
C ASN A 109 35.83 18.05 1.85
N GLU A 110 35.45 16.83 2.13
CA GLU A 110 34.11 16.31 1.84
C GLU A 110 32.97 17.08 2.54
N TRP A 111 33.21 17.61 3.75
CA TRP A 111 32.23 18.39 4.49
C TRP A 111 31.81 19.66 3.77
N PHE A 112 32.72 20.25 2.99
CA PHE A 112 32.40 21.45 2.20
C PHE A 112 31.54 21.10 1.01
N LEU A 113 31.81 19.95 0.38
CA LEU A 113 30.98 19.42 -0.71
C LEU A 113 29.59 19.02 -0.23
N ASP A 114 29.53 18.37 0.95
CA ASP A 114 28.24 17.97 1.55
C ASP A 114 27.35 19.20 1.84
N GLU A 115 27.91 20.23 2.45
CA GLU A 115 27.17 21.47 2.72
C GLU A 115 26.72 22.16 1.42
N LEU A 116 27.56 22.15 0.38
CA LEU A 116 27.22 22.71 -0.94
C LEU A 116 26.12 21.88 -1.63
N TYR A 117 26.16 20.57 -1.50
CA TYR A 117 25.12 19.66 -1.96
C TYR A 117 23.77 19.99 -1.30
N ASP A 118 23.75 20.16 0.02
CA ASP A 118 22.54 20.55 0.74
C ASP A 118 21.99 21.91 0.29
N VAL A 119 22.87 22.90 0.00
CA VAL A 119 22.45 24.19 -0.56
C VAL A 119 21.74 23.99 -1.90
N TYR A 120 22.26 23.17 -2.80
CA TYR A 120 21.64 22.91 -4.10
C TYR A 120 20.31 22.14 -3.95
N MET A 121 20.25 21.17 -3.04
CA MET A 121 19.02 20.44 -2.75
C MET A 121 17.91 21.37 -2.24
N GLN A 122 18.23 22.32 -1.36
CA GLN A 122 17.26 23.30 -0.86
C GLN A 122 16.78 24.29 -1.93
N GLN A 123 17.57 24.51 -2.98
CA GLN A 123 17.21 25.32 -4.14
C GLN A 123 16.47 24.53 -5.23
N ASN A 124 16.35 23.21 -5.11
CA ASN A 124 15.93 22.30 -6.17
C ASN A 124 16.80 22.44 -7.44
N ASP A 125 18.09 22.78 -7.28
CA ASP A 125 19.07 22.86 -8.37
C ASP A 125 19.66 21.47 -8.64
N VAL A 126 18.87 20.64 -9.34
CA VAL A 126 19.20 19.24 -9.63
C VAL A 126 20.51 19.11 -10.41
N ASP A 127 20.80 20.04 -11.32
CA ASP A 127 22.00 19.95 -12.16
C ASP A 127 23.30 20.18 -11.36
N ASN A 128 23.33 21.14 -10.46
CA ASN A 128 24.48 21.40 -9.62
C ASN A 128 24.59 20.42 -8.46
N ALA A 129 23.44 19.99 -7.88
CA ALA A 129 23.39 18.88 -6.91
C ALA A 129 23.99 17.60 -7.52
N LEU A 130 23.61 17.27 -8.76
CA LEU A 130 24.14 16.10 -9.47
C LEU A 130 25.65 16.15 -9.72
N LYS A 131 26.21 17.33 -9.99
CA LYS A 131 27.67 17.49 -10.12
C LYS A 131 28.36 17.28 -8.79
N THR A 132 27.82 17.87 -7.72
CA THR A 132 28.40 17.82 -6.38
C THR A 132 28.34 16.42 -5.79
N VAL A 133 27.19 15.72 -5.91
CA VAL A 133 27.05 14.36 -5.39
C VAL A 133 27.98 13.36 -6.09
N LYS A 134 28.30 13.56 -7.38
CA LYS A 134 29.29 12.73 -8.09
C LYS A 134 30.70 12.85 -7.49
N GLU A 135 31.05 14.01 -6.97
CA GLU A 135 32.32 14.18 -6.26
C GLU A 135 32.22 13.54 -4.86
N LEU A 136 31.09 13.71 -4.15
CA LEU A 136 30.88 13.12 -2.84
C LEU A 136 30.95 11.58 -2.84
N VAL A 137 30.40 10.94 -3.87
CA VAL A 137 30.48 9.47 -4.02
C VAL A 137 31.92 8.94 -4.03
N LYS A 138 32.92 9.77 -4.44
CA LYS A 138 34.34 9.35 -4.40
C LYS A 138 34.89 9.24 -2.97
N PHE A 139 34.32 9.98 -2.03
CA PHE A 139 34.66 9.96 -0.61
C PHE A 139 33.78 8.99 0.17
N HIS A 140 32.47 9.02 -0.10
CA HIS A 140 31.47 8.22 0.59
C HIS A 140 30.52 7.52 -0.38
N PRO A 141 30.70 6.20 -0.57
CA PRO A 141 29.81 5.41 -1.43
C PRO A 141 28.33 5.48 -1.07
N ASP A 142 27.99 5.83 0.17
CA ASP A 142 26.59 5.99 0.64
C ASP A 142 25.79 7.01 -0.17
N TYR A 143 26.45 8.04 -0.73
CA TYR A 143 25.82 9.01 -1.65
C TYR A 143 25.42 8.43 -3.01
N LYS A 144 25.72 7.16 -3.30
CA LYS A 144 25.23 6.50 -4.53
C LYS A 144 23.71 6.47 -4.58
N GLN A 145 23.02 6.32 -3.44
CA GLN A 145 21.56 6.36 -3.42
C GLN A 145 21.02 7.73 -3.83
N ASP A 146 21.62 8.82 -3.31
CA ASP A 146 21.27 10.19 -3.70
C ASP A 146 21.58 10.44 -5.18
N LEU A 147 22.69 9.91 -5.67
CA LEU A 147 23.05 9.98 -7.08
C LEU A 147 22.01 9.31 -7.98
N ALA A 148 21.48 8.14 -7.58
CA ALA A 148 20.41 7.46 -8.33
C ALA A 148 19.11 8.29 -8.32
N ASN A 149 18.75 8.86 -7.19
CA ASN A 149 17.58 9.73 -7.05
C ASN A 149 17.71 10.96 -7.98
N LEU A 150 18.84 11.67 -7.91
CA LEU A 150 19.11 12.85 -8.74
C LEU A 150 19.17 12.53 -10.23
N TYR A 151 19.71 11.38 -10.62
CA TYR A 151 19.65 10.95 -12.02
C TYR A 151 18.20 10.74 -12.47
N THR A 152 17.35 10.22 -11.59
CA THR A 152 15.91 10.02 -11.89
C THR A 152 15.20 11.36 -12.05
N GLU A 153 15.45 12.32 -11.16
CA GLU A 153 14.90 13.69 -11.24
C GLU A 153 15.39 14.42 -12.51
N ALA A 154 16.67 14.24 -12.85
CA ALA A 154 17.25 14.77 -14.08
C ALA A 154 16.80 14.01 -15.34
N LYS A 155 15.89 13.04 -15.24
CA LYS A 155 15.40 12.16 -16.31
C LYS A 155 16.50 11.37 -17.03
N LYS A 156 17.61 11.13 -16.35
CA LYS A 156 18.75 10.33 -16.83
C LYS A 156 18.58 8.88 -16.38
N TYR A 157 17.48 8.25 -16.78
CA TYR A 157 16.99 6.97 -16.27
C TYR A 157 18.02 5.83 -16.40
N LYS A 158 18.68 5.70 -17.56
CA LYS A 158 19.73 4.67 -17.74
C LYS A 158 20.90 4.82 -16.75
N SER A 159 21.27 6.06 -16.42
CA SER A 159 22.31 6.29 -15.42
C SER A 159 21.84 5.97 -14.01
N ALA A 160 20.55 6.25 -13.71
CA ALA A 160 19.94 5.87 -12.43
C ALA A 160 19.92 4.35 -12.28
N LEU A 161 19.41 3.62 -13.27
CA LEU A 161 19.36 2.16 -13.26
C LEU A 161 20.74 1.54 -13.06
N LYS A 162 21.76 2.05 -13.75
CA LYS A 162 23.13 1.58 -13.58
C LYS A 162 23.64 1.72 -12.14
N ILE A 163 23.37 2.86 -11.47
CA ILE A 163 23.78 3.05 -10.07
C ILE A 163 22.99 2.12 -9.16
N LEU A 164 21.70 1.89 -9.43
CA LEU A 164 20.87 0.93 -8.69
C LEU A 164 21.40 -0.50 -8.84
N ASP A 165 21.88 -0.89 -10.03
CA ASP A 165 22.51 -2.20 -10.26
C ASP A 165 23.81 -2.34 -9.48
N GLU A 166 24.65 -1.30 -9.46
CA GLU A 166 25.88 -1.26 -8.66
C GLU A 166 25.58 -1.43 -7.16
N LEU A 167 24.56 -0.72 -6.65
CA LEU A 167 24.12 -0.81 -5.26
C LEU A 167 23.56 -2.19 -4.90
N ASP A 168 22.77 -2.77 -5.79
CA ASP A 168 22.18 -4.09 -5.57
C ASP A 168 23.24 -5.20 -5.62
N ALA A 169 24.26 -5.04 -6.48
CA ALA A 169 25.40 -5.96 -6.52
C ALA A 169 26.29 -5.87 -5.26
N GLU A 170 26.44 -4.67 -4.66
CA GLU A 170 27.29 -4.43 -3.50
C GLU A 170 26.60 -4.76 -2.17
N PHE A 171 25.33 -4.39 -2.01
CA PHE A 171 24.57 -4.44 -0.75
C PHE A 171 23.37 -5.39 -0.77
N GLY A 172 23.12 -6.06 -1.89
CA GLY A 172 21.91 -6.85 -2.10
C GLY A 172 20.67 -5.98 -2.38
N TYR A 173 19.55 -6.63 -2.61
CA TYR A 173 18.29 -5.95 -2.94
C TYR A 173 17.67 -5.24 -1.74
N ASN A 174 16.98 -4.12 -2.03
CA ASN A 174 16.33 -3.27 -1.03
C ASN A 174 15.02 -2.72 -1.62
N GLU A 175 13.97 -2.67 -0.79
CA GLU A 175 12.63 -2.23 -1.24
C GLU A 175 12.60 -0.79 -1.77
N GLU A 176 13.37 0.12 -1.19
CA GLU A 176 13.43 1.52 -1.62
C GLU A 176 14.05 1.64 -3.03
N ARG A 177 15.14 0.91 -3.28
CA ARG A 177 15.77 0.86 -4.61
C ARG A 177 14.87 0.20 -5.64
N ASP A 178 14.18 -0.87 -5.26
CA ASP A 178 13.19 -1.53 -6.10
C ASP A 178 12.03 -0.61 -6.46
N PHE A 179 11.55 0.17 -5.51
CA PHE A 179 10.50 1.16 -5.77
C PHE A 179 10.96 2.21 -6.79
N LEU A 180 12.18 2.75 -6.62
CA LEU A 180 12.74 3.71 -7.56
C LEU A 180 12.93 3.10 -8.95
N ARG A 181 13.46 1.87 -9.04
CA ARG A 181 13.64 1.11 -10.29
C ARG A 181 12.30 0.90 -11.00
N ASN A 182 11.30 0.42 -10.29
CA ASN A 182 9.97 0.20 -10.87
C ASN A 182 9.34 1.51 -11.37
N ARG A 183 9.49 2.61 -10.61
CA ARG A 183 9.04 3.93 -11.04
C ARG A 183 9.73 4.39 -12.34
N ILE A 184 11.02 4.10 -12.50
CA ILE A 184 11.75 4.40 -13.74
C ILE A 184 11.16 3.60 -14.91
N TYR A 185 10.97 2.29 -14.75
CA TYR A 185 10.37 1.45 -15.79
C TYR A 185 8.94 1.88 -16.13
N ASP A 186 8.13 2.25 -15.15
CA ASP A 186 6.79 2.77 -15.39
C ASP A 186 6.79 4.08 -16.21
N ILE A 187 7.82 4.92 -16.04
CA ILE A 187 7.98 6.17 -16.81
C ILE A 187 8.53 5.90 -18.21
N THR A 188 9.47 5.00 -18.34
CA THR A 188 10.17 4.72 -19.62
C THR A 188 9.39 3.76 -20.51
N GLY A 189 8.56 2.90 -19.92
CA GLY A 189 7.89 1.80 -20.61
C GLY A 189 8.85 0.68 -21.02
N ASP A 190 10.01 0.57 -20.39
CA ASP A 190 11.03 -0.42 -20.71
C ASP A 190 10.79 -1.72 -19.95
N ASP A 191 9.78 -2.46 -20.41
CA ASP A 191 9.39 -3.73 -19.79
C ASP A 191 10.40 -4.85 -20.08
N ASP A 192 11.14 -4.78 -21.19
CA ASP A 192 12.16 -5.77 -21.53
C ASP A 192 13.33 -5.71 -20.52
N GLU A 193 13.88 -4.51 -20.26
CA GLU A 193 14.96 -4.33 -19.28
C GLU A 193 14.48 -4.68 -17.85
N ARG A 194 13.20 -4.41 -17.55
CA ARG A 194 12.57 -4.81 -16.29
C ARG A 194 12.52 -6.33 -16.12
N ILE A 195 12.14 -7.05 -17.17
CA ILE A 195 12.09 -8.51 -17.17
C ILE A 195 13.50 -9.06 -17.01
N GLU A 196 14.49 -8.57 -17.77
CA GLU A 196 15.89 -8.98 -17.68
C GLU A 196 16.44 -8.83 -16.25
N ASN A 197 16.19 -7.69 -15.61
CA ASN A 197 16.58 -7.48 -14.20
C ASN A 197 15.93 -8.49 -13.25
N LEU A 198 14.64 -8.80 -13.43
CA LEU A 198 13.95 -9.81 -12.62
C LEU A 198 14.50 -11.22 -12.87
N GLU A 199 14.85 -11.57 -14.13
CA GLU A 199 15.50 -12.85 -14.48
C GLU A 199 16.85 -12.99 -13.78
N GLU A 200 17.68 -11.94 -13.78
CA GLU A 200 18.95 -11.93 -13.05
C GLU A 200 18.76 -12.11 -11.53
N ARG A 201 17.75 -11.45 -10.96
CA ARG A 201 17.43 -11.55 -9.53
C ARG A 201 17.05 -12.97 -9.13
N VAL A 202 16.11 -13.59 -9.83
CA VAL A 202 15.67 -14.95 -9.51
C VAL A 202 16.77 -15.99 -9.78
N SER A 203 17.67 -15.71 -10.73
CA SER A 203 18.86 -16.53 -10.98
C SER A 203 19.86 -16.45 -9.84
N SER A 204 20.09 -15.24 -9.31
CA SER A 204 21.06 -14.97 -8.23
C SER A 204 20.53 -15.39 -6.86
N ASN A 205 19.21 -15.26 -6.65
CA ASN A 205 18.53 -15.67 -5.42
C ASN A 205 17.26 -16.49 -5.73
N PRO A 206 17.40 -17.81 -5.93
CA PRO A 206 16.29 -18.69 -6.27
C PRO A 206 15.21 -18.84 -5.18
N GLU A 207 15.43 -18.32 -3.98
CA GLU A 207 14.46 -18.32 -2.88
C GLU A 207 13.68 -17.01 -2.76
N ASP A 208 13.97 -16.01 -3.60
CA ASP A 208 13.28 -14.70 -3.61
C ASP A 208 11.89 -14.83 -4.26
N GLU A 209 10.91 -15.18 -3.44
CA GLU A 209 9.51 -15.36 -3.86
C GLU A 209 8.94 -14.09 -4.51
N ASP A 210 9.21 -12.90 -3.97
CA ASP A 210 8.68 -11.64 -4.49
C ASP A 210 9.16 -11.37 -5.92
N SER A 211 10.46 -11.56 -6.18
CA SER A 211 11.01 -11.41 -7.53
C SER A 211 10.42 -12.40 -8.53
N TYR A 212 10.20 -13.66 -8.13
CA TYR A 212 9.50 -14.62 -8.99
C TYR A 212 8.06 -14.22 -9.28
N LEU A 213 7.31 -13.78 -8.27
CA LEU A 213 5.91 -13.36 -8.45
C LEU A 213 5.80 -12.16 -9.39
N ARG A 214 6.73 -11.20 -9.27
CA ARG A 214 6.83 -10.06 -10.19
C ARG A 214 7.20 -10.50 -11.61
N LEU A 215 8.14 -11.41 -11.74
CA LEU A 215 8.55 -11.95 -13.05
C LEU A 215 7.40 -12.69 -13.74
N ILE A 216 6.67 -13.54 -13.00
CA ILE A 216 5.47 -14.25 -13.47
C ILE A 216 4.43 -13.24 -13.96
N TYR A 217 4.21 -12.17 -13.18
CA TYR A 217 3.26 -11.12 -13.54
C TYR A 217 3.67 -10.41 -14.84
N ARG A 218 4.95 -10.01 -14.97
CA ARG A 218 5.45 -9.31 -16.17
C ARG A 218 5.39 -10.18 -17.41
N TYR A 219 5.83 -11.44 -17.34
CA TYR A 219 5.67 -12.38 -18.44
C TYR A 219 4.21 -12.58 -18.84
N SER A 220 3.29 -12.60 -17.86
CA SER A 220 1.86 -12.74 -18.15
C SER A 220 1.31 -11.50 -18.87
N GLU A 221 1.73 -10.29 -18.47
CA GLU A 221 1.33 -9.04 -19.12
C GLU A 221 1.89 -8.91 -20.56
N SER A 222 3.14 -9.32 -20.78
CA SER A 222 3.76 -9.32 -22.10
C SER A 222 3.26 -10.45 -23.02
N GLY A 223 2.37 -11.32 -22.51
CA GLY A 223 1.83 -12.46 -23.27
C GLY A 223 2.78 -13.66 -23.37
N GLU A 224 3.89 -13.65 -22.65
CA GLU A 224 4.86 -14.75 -22.59
C GLU A 224 4.42 -15.84 -21.60
N THR A 225 3.20 -16.38 -21.83
CA THR A 225 2.51 -17.29 -20.90
C THR A 225 3.34 -18.53 -20.55
N GLU A 226 4.13 -19.06 -21.50
CA GLU A 226 4.95 -20.24 -21.25
C GLU A 226 6.11 -19.92 -20.30
N LYS A 227 6.77 -18.77 -20.47
CA LYS A 227 7.82 -18.33 -19.54
C LYS A 227 7.26 -18.05 -18.16
N ALA A 228 6.09 -17.40 -18.07
CA ALA A 228 5.40 -17.18 -16.81
C ALA A 228 5.11 -18.49 -16.07
N PHE A 229 4.66 -19.51 -16.79
CA PHE A 229 4.39 -20.84 -16.23
C PHE A 229 5.69 -21.53 -15.76
N GLU A 230 6.77 -21.49 -16.54
CA GLU A 230 8.04 -22.07 -16.12
C GLU A 230 8.66 -21.34 -14.92
N ALA A 231 8.55 -20.00 -14.85
CA ALA A 231 8.94 -19.24 -13.67
C ALA A 231 8.14 -19.63 -12.41
N ALA A 232 6.83 -19.80 -12.55
CA ALA A 232 5.97 -20.27 -11.46
C ALA A 232 6.34 -21.69 -10.97
N LYS A 233 6.68 -22.60 -11.89
CA LYS A 233 7.17 -23.93 -11.54
C LYS A 233 8.54 -23.88 -10.87
N SER A 234 9.42 -23.00 -11.31
CA SER A 234 10.75 -22.81 -10.73
C SER A 234 10.62 -22.31 -9.30
N LEU A 235 9.74 -21.33 -9.06
CA LEU A 235 9.43 -20.87 -7.69
C LEU A 235 8.93 -22.03 -6.82
N LEU A 236 7.97 -22.81 -7.29
CA LEU A 236 7.42 -23.92 -6.51
C LEU A 236 8.46 -25.03 -6.25
N LYS A 237 9.49 -25.14 -7.10
CA LYS A 237 10.61 -26.09 -6.90
C LYS A 237 11.59 -25.58 -5.84
N SER A 238 11.92 -24.28 -5.82
CA SER A 238 12.82 -23.68 -4.84
C SER A 238 12.13 -23.41 -3.50
N ASN A 239 10.87 -23.03 -3.53
CA ASN A 239 10.01 -22.82 -2.36
C ASN A 239 8.70 -23.61 -2.48
N PRO A 240 8.67 -24.90 -2.09
CA PRO A 240 7.48 -25.74 -2.17
C PRO A 240 6.30 -25.26 -1.29
N GLU A 241 6.58 -24.43 -0.29
CA GLU A 241 5.57 -23.90 0.63
C GLU A 241 4.95 -22.58 0.14
N SER A 242 5.38 -22.07 -1.02
CA SER A 242 4.84 -20.85 -1.61
C SER A 242 3.34 -21.01 -1.92
N GLN A 243 2.50 -20.30 -1.17
CA GLN A 243 1.06 -20.30 -1.42
C GLN A 243 0.66 -19.26 -2.46
N LEU A 244 1.42 -18.16 -2.56
CA LEU A 244 1.13 -17.05 -3.48
C LEU A 244 1.28 -17.46 -4.95
N VAL A 245 2.21 -18.35 -5.27
CA VAL A 245 2.42 -18.83 -6.64
C VAL A 245 1.18 -19.53 -7.22
N HIS A 246 0.35 -20.11 -6.36
CA HIS A 246 -0.88 -20.79 -6.77
C HIS A 246 -1.94 -19.85 -7.34
N LEU A 247 -1.84 -18.52 -7.05
CA LEU A 247 -2.67 -17.50 -7.70
C LEU A 247 -2.43 -17.40 -9.22
N ALA A 248 -1.25 -17.77 -9.69
CA ALA A 248 -0.94 -17.87 -11.12
C ALA A 248 -1.11 -19.29 -11.64
N LEU A 249 -0.61 -20.28 -10.90
CA LEU A 249 -0.58 -21.68 -11.35
C LEU A 249 -1.96 -22.27 -11.71
N TYR A 250 -3.03 -21.94 -10.94
CA TYR A 250 -4.35 -22.49 -11.25
C TYR A 250 -4.82 -22.09 -12.65
N LYS A 251 -4.54 -20.85 -13.09
CA LYS A 251 -4.90 -20.35 -14.43
C LYS A 251 -4.14 -21.10 -15.52
N PHE A 252 -2.81 -21.18 -15.36
CA PHE A 252 -1.97 -21.91 -16.31
C PHE A 252 -2.38 -23.40 -16.42
N TYR A 253 -2.73 -24.04 -15.30
CA TYR A 253 -3.21 -25.41 -15.31
C TYR A 253 -4.57 -25.56 -16.01
N LEU A 254 -5.51 -24.62 -15.82
CA LEU A 254 -6.78 -24.61 -16.55
C LEU A 254 -6.57 -24.47 -18.06
N GLU A 255 -5.72 -23.52 -18.49
CA GLU A 255 -5.37 -23.32 -19.91
C GLU A 255 -4.74 -24.58 -20.53
N LYS A 256 -3.90 -25.27 -19.77
CA LYS A 256 -3.24 -26.50 -20.18
C LYS A 256 -4.13 -27.76 -19.99
N LYS A 257 -5.39 -27.59 -19.61
CA LYS A 257 -6.37 -28.69 -19.34
C LYS A 257 -5.88 -29.71 -18.29
N LYS A 258 -5.09 -29.22 -17.33
CA LYS A 258 -4.59 -30.00 -16.18
C LYS A 258 -5.49 -29.76 -14.97
N THR A 259 -6.73 -30.20 -15.08
CA THR A 259 -7.83 -29.86 -14.16
C THR A 259 -7.52 -30.17 -12.70
N ASP A 260 -7.01 -31.36 -12.40
CA ASP A 260 -6.71 -31.76 -11.01
C ASP A 260 -5.65 -30.85 -10.37
N GLN A 261 -4.63 -30.45 -11.15
CA GLN A 261 -3.60 -29.51 -10.67
C GLN A 261 -4.16 -28.10 -10.46
N ALA A 262 -5.08 -27.67 -11.33
CA ALA A 262 -5.77 -26.40 -11.18
C ALA A 262 -6.63 -26.36 -9.92
N LEU A 263 -7.45 -27.39 -9.69
CA LEU A 263 -8.30 -27.51 -8.52
C LEU A 263 -7.49 -27.56 -7.21
N ASN A 264 -6.38 -28.32 -7.22
CA ASN A 264 -5.48 -28.33 -6.06
C ASN A 264 -4.87 -26.95 -5.77
N SER A 265 -4.45 -26.22 -6.81
CA SER A 265 -3.94 -24.85 -6.66
C SER A 265 -5.03 -23.91 -6.15
N MET A 266 -6.24 -23.99 -6.65
CA MET A 266 -7.39 -23.22 -6.14
C MET A 266 -7.66 -23.53 -4.66
N LYS A 267 -7.64 -24.81 -4.26
CA LYS A 267 -7.80 -25.24 -2.88
C LYS A 267 -6.77 -24.59 -1.97
N ILE A 268 -5.48 -24.61 -2.35
CA ILE A 268 -4.39 -23.98 -1.60
C ILE A 268 -4.66 -22.47 -1.43
N VAL A 269 -5.03 -21.77 -2.50
CA VAL A 269 -5.36 -20.34 -2.43
C VAL A 269 -6.52 -20.09 -1.48
N LEU A 270 -7.61 -20.82 -1.62
CA LEU A 270 -8.84 -20.57 -0.88
C LEU A 270 -8.69 -20.86 0.62
N THR A 271 -7.88 -21.87 1.00
CA THR A 271 -7.62 -22.22 2.40
C THR A 271 -6.42 -21.49 3.02
N SER A 272 -5.67 -20.74 2.24
CA SER A 272 -4.47 -20.02 2.71
C SER A 272 -4.80 -18.93 3.75
N PRO A 273 -4.08 -18.85 4.88
CA PRO A 273 -4.27 -17.76 5.86
C PRO A 273 -3.59 -16.44 5.42
N ILE A 274 -2.64 -16.48 4.48
CA ILE A 274 -1.84 -15.32 4.07
C ILE A 274 -2.41 -14.61 2.85
N ILE A 275 -3.27 -15.28 2.07
CA ILE A 275 -3.85 -14.68 0.86
C ILE A 275 -5.06 -13.81 1.24
N LYS A 276 -5.08 -12.60 0.69
CA LYS A 276 -6.13 -11.60 0.98
C LYS A 276 -7.52 -12.10 0.54
N PRO A 277 -8.58 -11.73 1.27
CA PRO A 277 -9.96 -12.15 0.97
C PRO A 277 -10.40 -11.80 -0.46
N GLU A 278 -9.97 -10.65 -1.00
CA GLU A 278 -10.33 -10.21 -2.35
C GLU A 278 -9.77 -11.15 -3.43
N ALA A 279 -8.53 -11.61 -3.24
CA ALA A 279 -7.90 -12.56 -4.17
C ALA A 279 -8.58 -13.94 -4.09
N LYS A 280 -8.92 -14.40 -2.87
CA LYS A 280 -9.66 -15.64 -2.66
C LYS A 280 -11.04 -15.60 -3.33
N ALA A 281 -11.78 -14.49 -3.17
CA ALA A 281 -13.08 -14.32 -3.81
C ALA A 281 -12.99 -14.40 -5.34
N LYS A 282 -11.92 -13.83 -5.93
CA LYS A 282 -11.69 -13.95 -7.37
C LYS A 282 -11.44 -15.39 -7.80
N VAL A 283 -10.62 -16.15 -7.07
CA VAL A 283 -10.35 -17.55 -7.35
C VAL A 283 -11.61 -18.40 -7.17
N LEU A 284 -12.42 -18.13 -6.15
CA LEU A 284 -13.70 -18.79 -5.93
C LEU A 284 -14.67 -18.54 -7.07
N ASN A 285 -14.78 -17.31 -7.56
CA ASN A 285 -15.62 -16.98 -8.71
C ASN A 285 -15.14 -17.70 -9.97
N ASP A 286 -13.83 -17.76 -10.22
CA ASP A 286 -13.27 -18.53 -11.33
C ASP A 286 -13.58 -20.03 -11.18
N PHE A 287 -13.51 -20.57 -9.95
CA PHE A 287 -13.86 -21.95 -9.67
C PHE A 287 -15.35 -22.23 -9.89
N VAL A 288 -16.22 -21.38 -9.37
CA VAL A 288 -17.68 -21.43 -9.60
C VAL A 288 -17.98 -21.38 -11.10
N SER A 289 -17.34 -20.48 -11.82
CA SER A 289 -17.50 -20.36 -13.28
C SER A 289 -17.02 -21.62 -14.03
N PHE A 290 -15.94 -22.23 -13.57
CA PHE A 290 -15.45 -23.51 -14.11
C PHE A 290 -16.44 -24.64 -13.87
N VAL A 291 -16.90 -24.83 -12.62
CA VAL A 291 -17.84 -25.89 -12.22
C VAL A 291 -19.18 -25.75 -12.94
N SER A 292 -19.67 -24.52 -13.14
CA SER A 292 -20.93 -24.31 -13.89
C SER A 292 -20.86 -24.79 -15.34
N LYS A 293 -19.66 -24.94 -15.91
CA LYS A 293 -19.43 -25.51 -17.24
C LYS A 293 -19.04 -27.00 -17.21
N ASN A 294 -18.62 -27.48 -16.04
CA ASN A 294 -18.14 -28.86 -15.80
C ASN A 294 -18.75 -29.38 -14.49
N PRO A 295 -20.05 -29.73 -14.48
CA PRO A 295 -20.78 -30.07 -13.24
C PRO A 295 -20.23 -31.28 -12.48
N GLU A 296 -19.45 -32.12 -13.13
CA GLU A 296 -18.78 -33.28 -12.52
C GLU A 296 -17.81 -32.89 -11.40
N TYR A 297 -17.38 -31.60 -11.35
CA TYR A 297 -16.49 -31.06 -10.31
C TYR A 297 -17.24 -30.34 -9.18
N GLU A 298 -18.58 -30.40 -9.15
CA GLU A 298 -19.38 -29.80 -8.04
C GLU A 298 -18.99 -30.38 -6.67
N PRO A 299 -18.70 -31.68 -6.48
CA PRO A 299 -18.28 -32.19 -5.18
C PRO A 299 -17.01 -31.52 -4.63
N GLN A 300 -16.04 -31.19 -5.51
CA GLN A 300 -14.82 -30.49 -5.09
C GLN A 300 -15.12 -29.03 -4.67
N LEU A 301 -16.03 -28.36 -5.33
CA LEU A 301 -16.47 -27.03 -4.93
C LEU A 301 -17.12 -27.07 -3.55
N VAL A 302 -18.03 -28.02 -3.30
CA VAL A 302 -18.68 -28.20 -2.00
C VAL A 302 -17.66 -28.53 -0.91
N GLU A 303 -16.69 -29.42 -1.16
CA GLU A 303 -15.61 -29.75 -0.21
C GLU A 303 -14.80 -28.48 0.16
N ILE A 304 -14.38 -27.70 -0.85
CA ILE A 304 -13.54 -26.53 -0.63
C ILE A 304 -14.32 -25.43 0.10
N THR A 305 -15.57 -25.20 -0.25
CA THR A 305 -16.42 -24.22 0.43
C THR A 305 -16.67 -24.57 1.89
N ALA A 306 -16.80 -25.84 2.21
CA ALA A 306 -16.89 -26.29 3.60
C ALA A 306 -15.61 -26.00 4.42
N LEU A 307 -14.43 -26.04 3.79
CA LEU A 307 -13.16 -25.73 4.44
C LEU A 307 -12.94 -24.22 4.66
N ILE A 308 -13.64 -23.37 3.90
CA ILE A 308 -13.53 -21.91 3.99
C ILE A 308 -14.46 -21.37 5.08
N ASP A 309 -15.34 -22.19 5.62
CA ASP A 309 -16.50 -21.82 6.47
C ASP A 309 -16.12 -21.08 7.75
N ASP A 310 -14.94 -21.31 8.31
CA ASP A 310 -14.45 -20.63 9.51
C ASP A 310 -14.09 -19.14 9.31
N ASN A 311 -14.02 -18.65 8.04
CA ASN A 311 -13.65 -17.26 7.70
C ASN A 311 -14.49 -16.70 6.54
N LYS A 312 -15.80 -16.95 6.52
CA LYS A 312 -16.69 -16.45 5.45
C LYS A 312 -16.69 -14.93 5.39
N SER A 313 -15.96 -14.36 4.45
CA SER A 313 -16.19 -12.96 4.09
C SER A 313 -17.55 -12.84 3.38
N GLU A 314 -18.26 -11.73 3.60
CA GLU A 314 -19.51 -11.38 2.90
C GLU A 314 -19.39 -11.60 1.39
N LYS A 315 -18.23 -11.27 0.82
CA LYS A 315 -17.94 -11.47 -0.61
C LYS A 315 -17.91 -12.95 -1.01
N THR A 316 -17.32 -13.82 -0.18
CA THR A 316 -17.31 -15.29 -0.41
C THR A 316 -18.73 -15.86 -0.37
N LEU A 317 -19.52 -15.45 0.62
CA LEU A 317 -20.93 -15.87 0.73
C LEU A 317 -21.76 -15.41 -0.45
N ASN A 318 -21.54 -14.19 -0.93
CA ASN A 318 -22.24 -13.66 -2.11
C ASN A 318 -21.90 -14.47 -3.38
N GLU A 319 -20.61 -14.80 -3.62
CA GLU A 319 -20.21 -15.63 -4.77
C GLU A 319 -20.84 -17.03 -4.72
N LEU A 320 -20.94 -17.64 -3.54
CA LEU A 320 -21.63 -18.93 -3.35
C LEU A 320 -23.14 -18.81 -3.61
N ALA A 321 -23.79 -17.77 -3.11
CA ALA A 321 -25.19 -17.49 -3.37
C ALA A 321 -25.46 -17.36 -4.88
N GLN A 322 -24.64 -16.56 -5.56
CA GLN A 322 -24.73 -16.37 -7.03
C GLN A 322 -24.52 -17.67 -7.81
N TYR A 323 -23.57 -18.54 -7.36
CA TYR A 323 -23.39 -19.85 -7.96
C TYR A 323 -24.67 -20.68 -7.85
N HIS A 324 -25.25 -20.80 -6.64
CA HIS A 324 -26.45 -21.62 -6.43
C HIS A 324 -27.67 -21.04 -7.17
N LEU A 325 -27.77 -19.73 -7.35
CA LEU A 325 -28.78 -19.12 -8.24
C LEU A 325 -28.59 -19.58 -9.68
N LYS A 326 -27.36 -19.58 -10.16
CA LYS A 326 -27.04 -19.94 -11.55
C LYS A 326 -27.33 -21.41 -11.87
N VAL A 327 -27.15 -22.31 -10.89
CA VAL A 327 -27.47 -23.75 -11.03
C VAL A 327 -28.93 -24.04 -10.64
N GLY A 328 -29.72 -23.04 -10.23
CA GLY A 328 -31.14 -23.19 -9.92
C GLY A 328 -31.47 -23.64 -8.48
N ASP A 329 -30.47 -23.78 -7.62
CA ASP A 329 -30.64 -24.17 -6.22
C ASP A 329 -30.94 -22.93 -5.36
N LYS A 330 -32.18 -22.44 -5.44
CA LYS A 330 -32.64 -21.22 -4.77
C LYS A 330 -32.60 -21.32 -3.24
N GLU A 331 -32.84 -22.50 -2.68
CA GLU A 331 -32.79 -22.72 -1.23
C GLU A 331 -31.38 -22.52 -0.67
N LYS A 332 -30.36 -23.11 -1.31
CA LYS A 332 -28.97 -22.90 -0.89
C LYS A 332 -28.53 -21.47 -1.09
N ALA A 333 -28.91 -20.83 -2.21
CA ALA A 333 -28.63 -19.42 -2.44
C ALA A 333 -29.19 -18.54 -1.34
N LEU A 334 -30.46 -18.77 -0.94
CA LEU A 334 -31.11 -18.08 0.17
C LEU A 334 -30.31 -18.25 1.48
N GLY A 335 -29.89 -19.47 1.81
CA GLY A 335 -29.12 -19.77 3.02
C GLY A 335 -27.78 -19.00 3.07
N TYR A 336 -27.12 -18.79 1.94
CA TYR A 336 -25.89 -17.98 1.91
C TYR A 336 -26.17 -16.48 2.05
N TYR A 337 -27.23 -15.94 1.45
CA TYR A 337 -27.61 -14.55 1.66
C TYR A 337 -28.07 -14.28 3.11
N GLU A 338 -28.76 -15.22 3.72
CA GLU A 338 -29.15 -15.11 5.13
C GLU A 338 -27.93 -15.05 6.05
N GLN A 339 -26.87 -15.81 5.78
CA GLN A 339 -25.61 -15.71 6.51
C GLN A 339 -24.92 -14.35 6.33
N ILE A 340 -25.03 -13.71 5.17
CA ILE A 340 -24.56 -12.33 4.99
C ILE A 340 -25.32 -11.39 5.94
N LEU A 341 -26.64 -11.56 6.05
CA LEU A 341 -27.47 -10.73 6.93
C LEU A 341 -27.22 -10.99 8.43
N GLU A 342 -26.70 -12.16 8.82
CA GLU A 342 -26.24 -12.38 10.20
C GLU A 342 -25.05 -11.47 10.57
N VAL A 343 -24.17 -11.19 9.61
CA VAL A 343 -22.99 -10.32 9.80
C VAL A 343 -23.32 -8.85 9.56
N ASN A 344 -24.10 -8.57 8.52
CA ASN A 344 -24.49 -7.22 8.11
C ASN A 344 -26.03 -7.12 7.93
N PRO A 345 -26.78 -7.00 9.03
CA PRO A 345 -28.24 -7.08 9.01
C PRO A 345 -28.93 -5.98 8.19
N ASN A 346 -28.25 -4.89 7.90
CA ASN A 346 -28.78 -3.71 7.22
C ASN A 346 -28.27 -3.56 5.78
N ASP A 347 -27.63 -4.58 5.19
CA ASP A 347 -27.27 -4.50 3.79
C ASP A 347 -28.51 -4.60 2.89
N PHE A 348 -28.92 -3.45 2.38
CA PHE A 348 -30.13 -3.31 1.58
C PHE A 348 -30.15 -4.21 0.33
N ASN A 349 -28.99 -4.37 -0.33
CA ASN A 349 -28.90 -5.22 -1.53
C ASN A 349 -29.17 -6.68 -1.20
N THR A 350 -28.54 -7.20 -0.15
CA THR A 350 -28.75 -8.59 0.32
C THR A 350 -30.18 -8.77 0.83
N ILE A 351 -30.76 -7.81 1.56
CA ILE A 351 -32.16 -7.87 1.99
C ILE A 351 -33.11 -7.99 0.79
N LYS A 352 -32.88 -7.19 -0.24
CA LYS A 352 -33.66 -7.24 -1.48
C LYS A 352 -33.57 -8.63 -2.14
N ASP A 353 -32.37 -9.19 -2.26
CA ASP A 353 -32.16 -10.52 -2.86
C ASP A 353 -32.84 -11.61 -2.02
N VAL A 354 -32.75 -11.56 -0.71
CA VAL A 354 -33.48 -12.47 0.21
C VAL A 354 -34.99 -12.37 0.02
N LEU A 355 -35.54 -11.14 -0.04
CA LEU A 355 -36.98 -10.93 -0.23
C LEU A 355 -37.47 -11.52 -1.57
N LEU A 356 -36.73 -11.30 -2.66
CA LEU A 356 -37.07 -11.85 -3.97
C LEU A 356 -37.00 -13.38 -3.98
N LEU A 357 -35.96 -13.98 -3.40
CA LEU A 357 -35.84 -15.42 -3.28
C LEU A 357 -36.92 -16.06 -2.43
N ARG A 358 -37.26 -15.43 -1.30
CA ARG A 358 -38.38 -15.90 -0.45
C ARG A 358 -39.71 -15.86 -1.18
N LEU A 359 -39.97 -14.82 -2.02
CA LEU A 359 -41.15 -14.77 -2.89
C LEU A 359 -41.18 -15.93 -3.91
N ASP A 360 -40.03 -16.23 -4.51
CA ASP A 360 -39.89 -17.31 -5.47
C ASP A 360 -40.09 -18.69 -4.82
N LEU A 361 -39.66 -18.82 -3.58
CA LEU A 361 -39.81 -20.03 -2.77
C LEU A 361 -41.16 -20.13 -2.03
N ASN A 362 -42.10 -19.19 -2.29
CA ASN A 362 -43.41 -19.06 -1.64
C ASN A 362 -43.35 -18.96 -0.11
N LYS A 363 -42.32 -18.34 0.44
CA LYS A 363 -42.18 -18.02 1.86
C LYS A 363 -42.81 -16.66 2.17
N ASP A 364 -44.06 -16.48 1.77
CA ASP A 364 -44.71 -15.17 1.70
C ASP A 364 -44.88 -14.51 3.06
N ASP A 365 -45.13 -15.26 4.14
CA ASP A 365 -45.17 -14.73 5.51
C ASP A 365 -43.83 -14.11 5.96
N GLU A 366 -42.72 -14.77 5.61
CA GLU A 366 -41.38 -14.27 5.91
C GLU A 366 -41.04 -12.99 5.11
N VAL A 367 -41.57 -12.89 3.86
CA VAL A 367 -41.45 -11.68 3.04
C VAL A 367 -42.18 -10.51 3.69
N VAL A 368 -43.43 -10.69 4.11
CA VAL A 368 -44.22 -9.64 4.78
C VAL A 368 -43.53 -9.16 6.05
N LYS A 369 -43.00 -10.09 6.85
CA LYS A 369 -42.29 -9.74 8.07
C LYS A 369 -41.05 -8.90 7.77
N LEU A 370 -40.13 -9.43 6.96
CA LEU A 370 -38.85 -8.78 6.66
C LEU A 370 -39.03 -7.45 5.93
N SER A 371 -39.98 -7.38 4.97
CA SER A 371 -40.22 -6.12 4.25
C SER A 371 -40.77 -5.03 5.16
N ASN A 372 -41.67 -5.37 6.13
CA ASN A 372 -42.15 -4.40 7.11
C ASN A 372 -41.02 -3.88 8.01
N GLU A 373 -40.17 -4.78 8.55
CA GLU A 373 -39.01 -4.42 9.36
C GLU A 373 -38.05 -3.52 8.58
N THR A 374 -37.83 -3.84 7.29
CA THR A 374 -36.92 -3.08 6.43
C THR A 374 -37.50 -1.71 6.06
N LEU A 375 -38.82 -1.58 5.90
CA LEU A 375 -39.49 -0.30 5.63
C LEU A 375 -39.34 0.71 6.78
N GLU A 376 -39.16 0.26 8.02
CA GLU A 376 -38.82 1.16 9.13
C GLU A 376 -37.47 1.85 8.94
N LEU A 377 -36.51 1.17 8.31
CA LEU A 377 -35.16 1.69 8.04
C LEU A 377 -35.08 2.42 6.68
N TYR A 378 -35.80 1.92 5.68
CA TYR A 378 -35.73 2.36 4.28
C TYR A 378 -37.11 2.71 3.72
N PRO A 379 -37.83 3.71 4.28
CA PRO A 379 -39.24 4.01 3.95
C PRO A 379 -39.44 4.50 2.52
N ALA A 380 -38.43 4.95 1.79
CA ALA A 380 -38.54 5.47 0.42
C ALA A 380 -38.18 4.43 -0.65
N GLN A 381 -38.04 3.16 -0.29
CA GLN A 381 -37.66 2.11 -1.25
C GLN A 381 -38.91 1.42 -1.83
N ALA A 382 -39.30 1.82 -3.04
CA ALA A 382 -40.51 1.32 -3.74
C ALA A 382 -40.53 -0.21 -3.83
N ILE A 383 -39.39 -0.86 -4.06
CA ILE A 383 -39.27 -2.34 -4.16
C ILE A 383 -39.78 -3.07 -2.92
N LEU A 384 -39.59 -2.52 -1.71
CA LEU A 384 -40.07 -3.12 -0.48
C LEU A 384 -41.58 -3.18 -0.40
N TYR A 385 -42.25 -2.11 -0.82
CA TYR A 385 -43.71 -2.06 -0.91
C TYR A 385 -44.24 -3.01 -1.98
N LEU A 386 -43.54 -3.13 -3.10
CA LEU A 386 -43.90 -4.04 -4.18
C LEU A 386 -43.90 -5.49 -3.70
N VAL A 387 -42.76 -5.94 -3.13
CA VAL A 387 -42.62 -7.34 -2.65
C VAL A 387 -43.57 -7.63 -1.49
N ASN A 388 -43.82 -6.66 -0.60
CA ASN A 388 -44.80 -6.77 0.48
C ASN A 388 -46.21 -6.92 -0.08
N GLY A 389 -46.59 -6.11 -1.07
CA GLY A 389 -47.88 -6.18 -1.75
C GLY A 389 -48.10 -7.50 -2.48
N VAL A 390 -47.06 -8.01 -3.18
CA VAL A 390 -47.09 -9.32 -3.83
C VAL A 390 -47.33 -10.44 -2.81
N ALA A 391 -46.55 -10.44 -1.72
CA ALA A 391 -46.68 -11.46 -0.66
C ALA A 391 -48.05 -11.41 0.01
N ASN A 392 -48.56 -10.23 0.35
CA ASN A 392 -49.91 -10.08 0.92
C ASN A 392 -51.01 -10.55 -0.07
N THR A 393 -50.83 -10.35 -1.37
CA THR A 393 -51.74 -10.87 -2.40
C THR A 393 -51.77 -12.39 -2.40
N LYS A 394 -50.61 -13.03 -2.38
CA LYS A 394 -50.49 -14.49 -2.31
C LYS A 394 -51.05 -15.08 -1.02
N LEU A 395 -50.89 -14.37 0.11
CA LEU A 395 -51.51 -14.74 1.41
C LEU A 395 -53.00 -14.46 1.50
N ASN A 396 -53.66 -14.07 0.42
CA ASN A 396 -55.08 -13.72 0.38
C ASN A 396 -55.46 -12.57 1.36
N GLN A 397 -54.55 -11.60 1.54
CA GLN A 397 -54.74 -10.38 2.32
C GLN A 397 -54.85 -9.12 1.44
N PRO A 398 -55.83 -9.05 0.53
CA PRO A 398 -55.85 -8.05 -0.54
C PRO A 398 -55.92 -6.61 -0.04
N LYS A 399 -56.53 -6.34 1.12
CA LYS A 399 -56.57 -5.00 1.70
C LYS A 399 -55.18 -4.48 2.06
N LYS A 400 -54.38 -5.30 2.71
CA LYS A 400 -52.97 -4.97 3.05
C LYS A 400 -52.12 -4.84 1.79
N ALA A 401 -52.35 -5.71 0.80
CA ALA A 401 -51.67 -5.64 -0.47
C ALA A 401 -51.91 -4.32 -1.18
N ILE A 402 -53.18 -3.89 -1.26
CA ILE A 402 -53.55 -2.60 -1.90
C ILE A 402 -52.89 -1.45 -1.15
N GLU A 403 -52.98 -1.42 0.18
CA GLU A 403 -52.37 -0.37 1.00
C GLU A 403 -50.88 -0.24 0.72
N SER A 404 -50.13 -1.34 0.78
CA SER A 404 -48.71 -1.35 0.51
C SER A 404 -48.38 -0.90 -0.93
N LEU A 405 -49.10 -1.43 -1.92
CA LEU A 405 -48.84 -1.11 -3.32
C LEU A 405 -49.16 0.36 -3.65
N GLU A 406 -50.29 0.91 -3.12
CA GLU A 406 -50.62 2.31 -3.33
C GLU A 406 -49.60 3.26 -2.72
N MET A 407 -49.10 2.96 -1.50
CA MET A 407 -48.04 3.72 -0.86
C MET A 407 -46.72 3.65 -1.63
N GLY A 408 -46.37 2.46 -2.10
CA GLY A 408 -45.09 2.25 -2.78
C GLY A 408 -44.96 2.95 -4.13
N MET A 409 -46.09 3.15 -4.85
CA MET A 409 -46.07 3.86 -6.12
C MET A 409 -45.57 5.30 -6.02
N ASP A 410 -45.79 5.98 -4.92
CA ASP A 410 -45.34 7.35 -4.69
C ASP A 410 -43.80 7.49 -4.63
N PHE A 411 -43.11 6.38 -4.41
CA PHE A 411 -41.66 6.33 -4.36
C PHE A 411 -41.00 5.84 -5.67
N VAL A 412 -41.80 5.56 -6.72
CA VAL A 412 -41.24 5.15 -8.03
C VAL A 412 -40.85 6.41 -8.80
N ILE A 413 -39.54 6.58 -9.05
CA ILE A 413 -38.99 7.71 -9.80
C ILE A 413 -38.41 7.19 -11.12
N ASP A 414 -38.96 7.64 -12.24
CA ASP A 414 -38.49 7.37 -13.62
C ASP A 414 -38.28 5.89 -13.98
N ASP A 415 -38.88 4.94 -13.24
CA ASP A 415 -38.85 3.52 -13.52
C ASP A 415 -40.20 3.01 -14.01
N LYS A 416 -40.41 3.08 -15.34
CA LYS A 416 -41.64 2.64 -15.98
C LYS A 416 -41.87 1.13 -15.82
N ALA A 417 -40.83 0.32 -15.73
CA ALA A 417 -40.96 -1.12 -15.56
C ALA A 417 -41.50 -1.45 -14.17
N MET A 418 -40.90 -0.87 -13.13
CA MET A 418 -41.35 -1.03 -11.75
C MET A 418 -42.79 -0.50 -11.59
N LEU A 419 -43.12 0.65 -12.19
CA LEU A 419 -44.47 1.19 -12.14
C LEU A 419 -45.48 0.26 -12.81
N SER A 420 -45.13 -0.37 -13.93
CA SER A 420 -45.94 -1.39 -14.57
C SER A 420 -46.18 -2.60 -13.64
N ASP A 421 -45.17 -3.04 -12.93
CA ASP A 421 -45.29 -4.12 -11.96
C ASP A 421 -46.26 -3.77 -10.83
N PHE A 422 -46.19 -2.54 -10.29
CA PHE A 422 -47.16 -2.05 -9.32
C PHE A 422 -48.58 -2.11 -9.86
N TYR A 423 -48.81 -1.66 -11.07
CA TYR A 423 -50.15 -1.70 -11.69
C TYR A 423 -50.66 -3.11 -11.91
N ILE A 424 -49.80 -4.03 -12.32
CA ILE A 424 -50.14 -5.45 -12.44
C ILE A 424 -50.57 -6.04 -11.11
N GLN A 425 -49.83 -5.77 -10.04
CA GLN A 425 -50.13 -6.33 -8.73
C GLN A 425 -51.37 -5.67 -8.09
N LEU A 426 -51.56 -4.36 -8.28
CA LEU A 426 -52.80 -3.67 -7.87
C LEU A 426 -54.04 -4.22 -8.60
N SER A 427 -53.95 -4.49 -9.89
CA SER A 427 -55.02 -5.15 -10.63
C SER A 427 -55.42 -6.47 -9.98
N LYS A 428 -54.45 -7.33 -9.70
CA LYS A 428 -54.69 -8.63 -9.01
C LYS A 428 -55.28 -8.47 -7.62
N ALA A 429 -54.73 -7.53 -6.82
CA ALA A 429 -55.21 -7.30 -5.45
C ALA A 429 -56.65 -6.75 -5.45
N TYR A 430 -57.04 -5.85 -6.39
CA TYR A 430 -58.42 -5.36 -6.53
C TYR A 430 -59.38 -6.43 -7.06
N GLU A 431 -58.92 -7.33 -7.91
CA GLU A 431 -59.72 -8.51 -8.33
C GLU A 431 -60.12 -9.37 -7.14
N LEU A 432 -59.19 -9.68 -6.23
CA LEU A 432 -59.45 -10.43 -4.99
C LEU A 432 -60.46 -9.74 -4.05
N THR A 433 -60.64 -8.42 -4.17
CA THR A 433 -61.68 -7.68 -3.42
C THR A 433 -62.99 -7.55 -4.17
N ASN A 434 -63.14 -8.20 -5.34
CA ASN A 434 -64.27 -8.06 -6.29
C ASN A 434 -64.46 -6.62 -6.79
N ASN A 435 -63.45 -5.77 -6.75
CA ASN A 435 -63.50 -4.42 -7.31
C ASN A 435 -63.03 -4.43 -8.77
N ILE A 436 -63.85 -4.99 -9.64
CA ILE A 436 -63.54 -5.23 -11.05
C ILE A 436 -63.18 -3.91 -11.76
N THR A 437 -63.90 -2.80 -11.44
CA THR A 437 -63.65 -1.49 -12.07
C THR A 437 -62.23 -1.00 -11.84
N LYS A 438 -61.71 -1.09 -10.60
CA LYS A 438 -60.35 -0.68 -10.30
C LYS A 438 -59.33 -1.69 -10.86
N SER A 439 -59.64 -2.98 -10.80
CA SER A 439 -58.77 -4.02 -11.37
C SER A 439 -58.55 -3.77 -12.88
N GLU A 440 -59.58 -3.58 -13.67
CA GLU A 440 -59.47 -3.27 -15.10
C GLU A 440 -58.76 -1.94 -15.38
N ALA A 441 -58.99 -0.91 -14.53
CA ALA A 441 -58.31 0.37 -14.69
C ALA A 441 -56.80 0.25 -14.53
N PHE A 442 -56.30 -0.53 -13.53
CA PHE A 442 -54.87 -0.77 -13.31
C PHE A 442 -54.30 -1.69 -14.38
N ALA A 443 -55.01 -2.73 -14.84
CA ALA A 443 -54.58 -3.56 -15.94
C ALA A 443 -54.33 -2.74 -17.23
N LYS A 444 -55.22 -1.81 -17.57
CA LYS A 444 -55.07 -0.90 -18.74
C LYS A 444 -53.84 0.03 -18.56
N LYS A 445 -53.56 0.52 -17.35
CA LYS A 445 -52.37 1.34 -17.08
C LYS A 445 -51.08 0.54 -17.29
N ALA A 446 -51.05 -0.71 -16.82
CA ALA A 446 -49.91 -1.58 -17.04
C ALA A 446 -49.67 -1.87 -18.52
N GLU A 447 -50.75 -2.17 -19.27
CA GLU A 447 -50.68 -2.41 -20.73
C GLU A 447 -50.19 -1.18 -21.49
N ALA A 448 -50.61 0.03 -21.08
CA ALA A 448 -50.17 1.27 -21.70
C ALA A 448 -48.66 1.48 -21.56
N LEU A 449 -48.09 1.22 -20.36
CA LEU A 449 -46.65 1.33 -20.12
C LEU A 449 -45.85 0.25 -20.87
N SER A 450 -46.39 -0.96 -21.03
CA SER A 450 -45.70 -2.03 -21.77
C SER A 450 -45.62 -1.79 -23.29
N LYS A 451 -46.51 -0.90 -23.85
CA LYS A 451 -46.48 -0.50 -25.26
C LYS A 451 -45.51 0.66 -25.54
N GLU A 452 -45.06 1.36 -24.51
CA GLU A 452 -44.12 2.48 -24.60
C GLU A 452 -42.63 2.05 -24.38
N GLN A 453 -42.39 0.79 -24.06
CA GLN A 453 -41.07 0.15 -23.99
C GLN A 453 -40.74 -0.52 -25.32
#